data_1898a2bedaa33ac8397db586d801d166
#
_entry.id   1898a2bedaa33ac8397db586d801d166
#
_cell.length_a   1.000
_cell.length_b   1.000
_cell.length_c   1.000
_cell.angle_alpha   90.00
_cell.angle_beta   90.00
_cell.angle_gamma   90.00
#
_symmetry.space_group_name_H-M   'P 1'
#
loop_
_entity.id
_entity.type
_entity.pdbx_description
1 polymer ?
#
loop_
_entity_poly.entity_id
_entity_poly.type
_entity_poly.pdbx_seq_one_letter_code
_entity_poly.pdbx_strand_id
1 'polypeptide(L)'
;MLENFRTREFTKDEARRLNPLQLALIGDAVYEVFIRGYVIANNTELSAHKIHREAINYVKAKGQSDIMHNIEDLLNEEELYIFKRGRNAKSATVPKNADVRDYRMATGFEALVGYLYLINDIERLEFVFNKSIETCKK
;
A
#
# COMPACT_ATOMS: atom_id res chain seq x y z
N MET A 1 11.95 -14.14 4.20
CA MET A 1 11.81 -13.49 5.51
C MET A 1 10.36 -13.20 5.89
N LEU A 2 9.57 -12.56 5.04
CA LEU A 2 8.16 -12.31 5.34
C LEU A 2 7.34 -13.60 5.47
N GLU A 3 7.73 -14.68 4.79
CA GLU A 3 7.03 -15.96 4.87
C GLU A 3 6.96 -16.49 6.30
N ASN A 4 7.96 -16.22 7.12
CA ASN A 4 8.01 -16.72 8.50
C ASN A 4 6.96 -16.09 9.41
N PHE A 5 6.34 -15.00 8.97
CA PHE A 5 5.31 -14.29 9.73
C PHE A 5 3.90 -14.58 9.23
N ARG A 6 3.76 -15.45 8.25
CA ARG A 6 2.45 -15.78 7.70
C ARG A 6 1.80 -16.90 8.46
N THR A 7 0.52 -16.76 8.77
CA THR A 7 -0.25 -17.85 9.34
C THR A 7 -0.61 -18.87 8.28
N ARG A 8 -0.80 -18.41 7.04
CA ARG A 8 -1.00 -19.28 5.87
C ARG A 8 -0.75 -18.50 4.59
N GLU A 9 -0.56 -19.22 3.50
CA GLU A 9 -0.48 -18.65 2.17
C GLU A 9 -1.85 -18.68 1.50
N PHE A 10 -2.23 -17.60 0.83
CA PHE A 10 -3.48 -17.50 0.10
C PHE A 10 -3.24 -17.74 -1.38
N THR A 11 -4.14 -18.48 -2.03
CA THR A 11 -4.14 -18.55 -3.50
C THR A 11 -4.67 -17.21 -4.03
N LYS A 12 -4.41 -16.94 -5.31
CA LYS A 12 -4.95 -15.73 -5.97
C LYS A 12 -6.47 -15.66 -5.85
N ASP A 13 -7.13 -16.78 -6.07
CA ASP A 13 -8.59 -16.85 -6.02
C ASP A 13 -9.12 -16.57 -4.62
N GLU A 14 -8.49 -17.15 -3.60
CA GLU A 14 -8.88 -16.89 -2.21
C GLU A 14 -8.71 -15.43 -1.84
N ALA A 15 -7.54 -14.86 -2.15
CA ALA A 15 -7.26 -13.46 -1.81
C ALA A 15 -8.19 -12.51 -2.58
N ARG A 16 -8.47 -12.82 -3.84
CA ARG A 16 -9.36 -12.03 -4.67
C ARG A 16 -10.77 -11.91 -4.09
N ARG A 17 -11.23 -12.95 -3.38
CA ARG A 17 -12.57 -12.99 -2.80
C ARG A 17 -12.69 -12.29 -1.45
N LEU A 18 -11.58 -11.91 -0.84
CA LEU A 18 -11.62 -11.21 0.42
C LEU A 18 -12.27 -9.84 0.26
N ASN A 19 -12.86 -9.34 1.33
CA ASN A 19 -13.40 -8.00 1.34
C ASN A 19 -12.24 -7.02 1.05
N PRO A 20 -12.41 -6.07 0.12
CA PRO A 20 -11.32 -5.15 -0.22
C PRO A 20 -10.81 -4.33 0.96
N LEU A 21 -11.64 -4.08 1.97
CA LEU A 21 -11.19 -3.38 3.18
C LEU A 21 -10.32 -4.27 4.07
N GLN A 22 -10.50 -5.60 4.02
CA GLN A 22 -9.57 -6.52 4.68
C GLN A 22 -8.22 -6.49 4.00
N LEU A 23 -8.21 -6.46 2.66
CA LEU A 23 -6.96 -6.35 1.90
C LEU A 23 -6.27 -5.04 2.22
N ALA A 24 -7.01 -3.95 2.27
CA ALA A 24 -6.45 -2.63 2.59
C ALA A 24 -5.87 -2.60 3.99
N LEU A 25 -6.53 -3.25 4.95
CA LEU A 25 -6.06 -3.30 6.33
C LEU A 25 -4.66 -3.93 6.44
N ILE A 26 -4.46 -5.08 5.82
CA ILE A 26 -3.13 -5.71 5.85
C ILE A 26 -2.13 -4.95 4.98
N GLY A 27 -2.58 -4.42 3.85
CA GLY A 27 -1.74 -3.65 2.95
C GLY A 27 -1.17 -2.38 3.58
N ASP A 28 -1.98 -1.69 4.39
CA ASP A 28 -1.53 -0.53 5.14
C ASP A 28 -0.35 -0.89 6.05
N ALA A 29 -0.47 -1.98 6.81
CA ALA A 29 0.59 -2.43 7.71
C ALA A 29 1.85 -2.83 6.95
N VAL A 30 1.70 -3.56 5.86
CA VAL A 30 2.84 -4.02 5.04
C VAL A 30 3.58 -2.82 4.43
N TYR A 31 2.83 -1.87 3.89
CA TYR A 31 3.42 -0.67 3.30
C TYR A 31 4.17 0.15 4.35
N GLU A 32 3.58 0.30 5.54
CA GLU A 32 4.22 1.02 6.64
C GLU A 32 5.57 0.41 7.04
N VAL A 33 5.64 -0.93 7.12
CA VAL A 33 6.90 -1.61 7.44
C VAL A 33 7.94 -1.28 6.39
N PHE A 34 7.58 -1.36 5.12
CA PHE A 34 8.51 -1.07 4.02
C PHE A 34 9.00 0.38 4.09
N ILE A 35 8.10 1.33 4.23
CA ILE A 35 8.45 2.76 4.22
C ILE A 35 9.31 3.13 5.44
N ARG A 36 8.93 2.67 6.63
CA ARG A 36 9.73 2.94 7.83
C ARG A 36 11.13 2.35 7.69
N GLY A 37 11.24 1.12 7.19
CA GLY A 37 12.54 0.51 6.96
C GLY A 37 13.38 1.30 5.96
N TYR A 38 12.77 1.76 4.88
CA TYR A 38 13.44 2.56 3.87
C TYR A 38 13.97 3.88 4.46
N VAL A 39 13.10 4.59 5.20
CA VAL A 39 13.50 5.88 5.79
C VAL A 39 14.62 5.69 6.83
N ILE A 40 14.52 4.66 7.67
CA ILE A 40 15.57 4.36 8.65
C ILE A 40 16.90 4.05 7.94
N ALA A 41 16.86 3.23 6.91
CA ALA A 41 18.08 2.82 6.20
C ALA A 41 18.82 4.00 5.60
N ASN A 42 18.10 5.04 5.21
CA ASN A 42 18.70 6.24 4.60
C ASN A 42 18.95 7.38 5.59
N ASN A 43 18.56 7.21 6.86
CA ASN A 43 18.62 8.28 7.86
C ASN A 43 18.87 7.70 9.26
N THR A 44 19.91 6.86 9.39
CA THR A 44 20.15 6.14 10.65
C THR A 44 20.41 7.05 11.85
N GLU A 45 20.80 8.29 11.61
CA GLU A 45 21.10 9.28 12.66
C GLU A 45 19.86 10.04 13.15
N LEU A 46 18.72 9.92 12.46
CA LEU A 46 17.52 10.67 12.85
C LEU A 46 16.81 10.02 14.05
N SER A 47 16.15 10.85 14.84
CA SER A 47 15.30 10.37 15.93
C SER A 47 14.06 9.66 15.38
N ALA A 48 13.43 8.84 16.21
CA ALA A 48 12.19 8.15 15.82
C ALA A 48 11.11 9.15 15.37
N HIS A 49 11.03 10.31 16.04
CA HIS A 49 10.07 11.35 15.67
C HIS A 49 10.32 11.88 14.25
N LYS A 50 11.59 12.14 13.91
CA LYS A 50 11.94 12.62 12.57
C LYS A 50 11.74 11.54 11.50
N ILE A 51 12.05 10.30 11.84
CA ILE A 51 11.76 9.16 10.94
C ILE A 51 10.26 9.11 10.64
N HIS A 52 9.43 9.22 11.67
CA HIS A 52 7.97 9.20 11.50
C HIS A 52 7.50 10.33 10.58
N ARG A 53 8.04 11.54 10.78
CA ARG A 53 7.67 12.70 9.96
C ARG A 53 8.03 12.50 8.48
N GLU A 54 9.21 11.95 8.21
CA GLU A 54 9.63 11.63 6.84
C GLU A 54 8.71 10.56 6.22
N ALA A 55 8.38 9.53 7.00
CA ALA A 55 7.55 8.42 6.52
C ALA A 55 6.13 8.87 6.16
N ILE A 56 5.58 9.87 6.85
CA ILE A 56 4.22 10.36 6.60
C ILE A 56 4.01 10.77 5.14
N ASN A 57 5.02 11.36 4.51
CA ASN A 57 4.91 11.82 3.12
C ASN A 57 4.59 10.67 2.15
N TYR A 58 5.01 9.45 2.49
CA TYR A 58 4.77 8.26 1.68
C TYR A 58 3.44 7.60 2.01
N VAL A 59 3.02 7.65 3.27
CA VAL A 59 1.88 6.85 3.75
C VAL A 59 0.58 7.63 3.84
N LYS A 60 0.62 8.97 3.78
CA LYS A 60 -0.61 9.76 3.79
C LYS A 60 -1.40 9.53 2.49
N ALA A 61 -2.71 9.77 2.56
CA ALA A 61 -3.60 9.50 1.43
C ALA A 61 -3.17 10.18 0.13
N LYS A 62 -2.72 11.44 0.22
CA LYS A 62 -2.22 12.18 -0.94
C LYS A 62 -1.01 11.50 -1.56
N GLY A 63 -0.06 11.06 -0.74
CA GLY A 63 1.14 10.36 -1.22
C GLY A 63 0.78 9.06 -1.94
N GLN A 64 -0.09 8.27 -1.35
CA GLN A 64 -0.52 7.01 -1.95
C GLN A 64 -1.33 7.24 -3.23
N SER A 65 -2.16 8.29 -3.24
CA SER A 65 -2.91 8.68 -4.44
C SER A 65 -1.96 9.04 -5.59
N ASP A 66 -0.93 9.82 -5.31
CA ASP A 66 0.07 10.21 -6.31
C ASP A 66 0.80 8.97 -6.86
N ILE A 67 1.14 8.01 -5.99
CA ILE A 67 1.75 6.76 -6.41
C ILE A 67 0.83 6.03 -7.40
N MET A 68 -0.45 5.90 -7.06
CA MET A 68 -1.41 5.20 -7.92
C MET A 68 -1.55 5.86 -9.28
N HIS A 69 -1.57 7.19 -9.34
CA HIS A 69 -1.63 7.89 -10.63
C HIS A 69 -0.43 7.56 -11.52
N ASN A 70 0.72 7.30 -10.91
CA ASN A 70 1.93 6.96 -11.66
C ASN A 70 2.00 5.49 -12.08
N ILE A 71 1.35 4.58 -11.36
CA ILE A 71 1.50 3.15 -11.64
C ILE A 71 0.26 2.48 -12.23
N GLU A 72 -0.87 3.17 -12.27
CA GLU A 72 -2.13 2.57 -12.71
C GLU A 72 -2.00 1.92 -14.09
N ASP A 73 -1.33 2.59 -15.03
CA ASP A 73 -1.14 2.08 -16.38
C ASP A 73 -0.13 0.93 -16.46
N LEU A 74 0.58 0.66 -15.37
CA LEU A 74 1.60 -0.39 -15.31
C LEU A 74 1.08 -1.65 -14.63
N LEU A 75 -0.15 -1.62 -14.15
CA LEU A 75 -0.78 -2.76 -13.47
C LEU A 75 -1.32 -3.76 -14.49
N ASN A 76 -1.24 -5.06 -14.15
CA ASN A 76 -1.91 -6.06 -14.96
C ASN A 76 -3.40 -6.08 -14.64
N GLU A 77 -4.18 -6.88 -15.38
CA GLU A 77 -5.64 -6.92 -15.21
C GLU A 77 -6.07 -7.29 -13.80
N GLU A 78 -5.42 -8.28 -13.19
CA GLU A 78 -5.77 -8.73 -11.85
C GLU A 78 -5.48 -7.65 -10.81
N GLU A 79 -4.31 -7.03 -10.90
CA GLU A 79 -3.93 -5.95 -10.01
C GLU A 79 -4.88 -4.77 -10.12
N LEU A 80 -5.23 -4.42 -11.35
CA LEU A 80 -6.16 -3.31 -11.60
C LEU A 80 -7.54 -3.62 -11.04
N TYR A 81 -8.01 -4.85 -11.16
CA TYR A 81 -9.28 -5.30 -10.60
C TYR A 81 -9.29 -5.13 -9.07
N ILE A 82 -8.24 -5.59 -8.40
CA ILE A 82 -8.12 -5.47 -6.93
C ILE A 82 -8.08 -4.00 -6.51
N PHE A 83 -7.27 -3.20 -7.20
CA PHE A 83 -7.20 -1.76 -6.93
C PHE A 83 -8.59 -1.11 -7.04
N LYS A 84 -9.31 -1.37 -8.11
CA LYS A 84 -10.62 -0.75 -8.33
C LYS A 84 -11.63 -1.17 -7.27
N ARG A 85 -11.59 -2.42 -6.83
CA ARG A 85 -12.46 -2.88 -5.75
C ARG A 85 -12.19 -2.10 -4.46
N GLY A 86 -10.92 -1.89 -4.13
CA GLY A 86 -10.53 -1.11 -2.95
C GLY A 86 -10.95 0.34 -3.06
N ARG A 87 -10.69 0.95 -4.22
CA ARG A 87 -11.07 2.34 -4.48
C ARG A 87 -12.58 2.54 -4.36
N ASN A 88 -13.36 1.57 -4.80
CA ASN A 88 -14.82 1.66 -4.85
C ASN A 88 -15.50 1.13 -3.60
N ALA A 89 -14.76 0.59 -2.64
CA ALA A 89 -15.33 0.05 -1.42
C ALA A 89 -15.95 1.18 -0.60
N LYS A 90 -17.11 0.87 0.00
CA LYS A 90 -17.78 1.82 0.87
C LYS A 90 -17.19 1.71 2.27
N SER A 91 -16.50 2.75 2.70
CA SER A 91 -16.00 2.84 4.06
C SER A 91 -17.06 3.52 4.92
N ALA A 92 -17.23 3.05 6.16
CA ALA A 92 -18.19 3.63 7.09
C ALA A 92 -17.82 5.06 7.46
N THR A 93 -16.53 5.39 7.46
CA THR A 93 -16.04 6.71 7.84
C THR A 93 -14.93 7.16 6.91
N VAL A 94 -15.04 8.38 6.41
CA VAL A 94 -13.94 9.08 5.74
C VAL A 94 -13.46 10.14 6.72
N PRO A 95 -12.13 10.29 6.94
CA PRO A 95 -11.62 11.32 7.84
C PRO A 95 -12.17 12.68 7.48
N LYS A 96 -12.51 13.47 8.51
CA LYS A 96 -13.30 14.69 8.37
C LYS A 96 -12.71 15.73 7.42
N ASN A 97 -11.39 15.84 7.34
CA ASN A 97 -10.71 16.82 6.50
C ASN A 97 -9.97 16.18 5.33
N ALA A 98 -10.26 14.93 5.02
CA ALA A 98 -9.59 14.23 3.94
C ALA A 98 -10.26 14.53 2.60
N ASP A 99 -9.45 14.64 1.54
CA ASP A 99 -9.94 14.63 0.18
C ASP A 99 -10.49 13.22 -0.10
N VAL A 100 -11.76 13.12 -0.47
CA VAL A 100 -12.42 11.84 -0.68
C VAL A 100 -11.76 11.03 -1.79
N ARG A 101 -11.31 11.69 -2.86
CA ARG A 101 -10.64 11.02 -3.98
C ARG A 101 -9.32 10.43 -3.54
N ASP A 102 -8.52 11.22 -2.82
CA ASP A 102 -7.23 10.74 -2.32
C ASP A 102 -7.42 9.59 -1.34
N TYR A 103 -8.42 9.68 -0.47
CA TYR A 103 -8.73 8.62 0.48
C TYR A 103 -9.09 7.32 -0.24
N ARG A 104 -9.93 7.39 -1.26
CA ARG A 104 -10.33 6.21 -2.04
C ARG A 104 -9.17 5.62 -2.83
N MET A 105 -8.35 6.47 -3.44
CA MET A 105 -7.16 6.02 -4.17
C MET A 105 -6.20 5.31 -3.22
N ALA A 106 -6.01 5.87 -2.02
CA ALA A 106 -5.15 5.26 -1.01
C ALA A 106 -5.70 3.90 -0.57
N THR A 107 -7.00 3.78 -0.36
CA THR A 107 -7.62 2.50 0.00
C THR A 107 -7.39 1.46 -1.10
N GLY A 108 -7.53 1.87 -2.36
CA GLY A 108 -7.24 0.99 -3.50
C GLY A 108 -5.79 0.56 -3.55
N PHE A 109 -4.87 1.48 -3.31
CA PHE A 109 -3.43 1.17 -3.25
C PHE A 109 -3.13 0.17 -2.14
N GLU A 110 -3.68 0.40 -0.95
CA GLU A 110 -3.49 -0.50 0.18
C GLU A 110 -4.07 -1.89 -0.08
N ALA A 111 -5.22 -1.95 -0.74
CA ALA A 111 -5.82 -3.22 -1.12
C ALA A 111 -4.92 -3.99 -2.09
N LEU A 112 -4.32 -3.29 -3.06
CA LEU A 112 -3.38 -3.90 -3.99
C LEU A 112 -2.17 -4.46 -3.24
N VAL A 113 -1.57 -3.67 -2.35
CA VAL A 113 -0.41 -4.11 -1.56
C VAL A 113 -0.78 -5.34 -0.72
N GLY A 114 -1.94 -5.30 -0.06
CA GLY A 114 -2.40 -6.43 0.76
C GLY A 114 -2.61 -7.70 -0.04
N TYR A 115 -3.21 -7.57 -1.22
CA TYR A 115 -3.40 -8.70 -2.12
C TYR A 115 -2.06 -9.34 -2.50
N LEU A 116 -1.11 -8.53 -2.96
CA LEU A 116 0.20 -9.02 -3.37
C LEU A 116 0.95 -9.69 -2.22
N TYR A 117 0.82 -9.12 -1.02
CA TYR A 117 1.42 -9.70 0.16
C TYR A 117 0.81 -11.09 0.48
N LEU A 118 -0.52 -11.20 0.48
CA LEU A 118 -1.20 -12.43 0.86
C LEU A 118 -0.94 -13.56 -0.12
N ILE A 119 -0.79 -13.27 -1.40
CA ILE A 119 -0.47 -14.28 -2.42
C ILE A 119 1.04 -14.51 -2.55
N ASN A 120 1.85 -13.81 -1.75
CA ASN A 120 3.30 -13.92 -1.77
C ASN A 120 3.94 -13.56 -3.11
N ASP A 121 3.42 -12.56 -3.79
CA ASP A 121 4.01 -12.07 -5.04
C ASP A 121 5.06 -11.00 -4.71
N ILE A 122 6.22 -11.45 -4.29
CA ILE A 122 7.30 -10.60 -3.83
C ILE A 122 7.83 -9.71 -4.96
N GLU A 123 7.94 -10.25 -6.16
CA GLU A 123 8.44 -9.50 -7.32
C GLU A 123 7.55 -8.27 -7.61
N ARG A 124 6.23 -8.46 -7.60
CA ARG A 124 5.32 -7.34 -7.84
C ARG A 124 5.27 -6.37 -6.66
N LEU A 125 5.40 -6.87 -5.43
CA LEU A 125 5.52 -5.98 -4.26
C LEU A 125 6.76 -5.09 -4.39
N GLU A 126 7.89 -5.66 -4.77
CA GLU A 126 9.12 -4.88 -4.99
C GLU A 126 8.92 -3.82 -6.07
N PHE A 127 8.25 -4.17 -7.16
CA PHE A 127 7.93 -3.23 -8.22
C PHE A 127 7.11 -2.04 -7.68
N VAL A 128 6.04 -2.33 -6.94
CA VAL A 128 5.15 -1.30 -6.37
C VAL A 128 5.92 -0.43 -5.38
N PHE A 129 6.72 -1.03 -4.51
CA PHE A 129 7.50 -0.30 -3.52
C PHE A 129 8.54 0.60 -4.17
N ASN A 130 9.25 0.11 -5.19
CA ASN A 130 10.23 0.93 -5.89
C ASN A 130 9.57 2.12 -6.59
N LYS A 131 8.40 1.92 -7.18
CA LYS A 131 7.64 3.01 -7.80
C LYS A 131 7.17 4.03 -6.77
N SER A 132 6.80 3.57 -5.57
CA SER A 132 6.38 4.49 -4.51
C SER A 132 7.53 5.38 -4.07
N ILE A 133 8.73 4.82 -3.96
CA ILE A 133 9.93 5.59 -3.62
C ILE A 133 10.23 6.63 -4.70
N GLU A 134 10.21 6.24 -5.96
CA GLU A 134 10.44 7.15 -7.08
C GLU A 134 9.47 8.32 -7.08
N THR A 135 8.20 8.05 -6.82
CA THR A 135 7.14 9.07 -6.83
C THR A 135 7.31 10.09 -5.72
N CYS A 136 7.60 9.63 -4.52
CA CYS A 136 7.63 10.49 -3.33
C CYS A 136 8.98 11.14 -3.07
N LYS A 137 10.01 10.76 -3.82
CA LYS A 137 11.38 11.24 -3.61
C LYS A 137 11.62 12.67 -4.13
N LYS A 138 10.68 13.23 -4.82
CA LYS A 138 10.82 14.56 -5.44
C LYS A 138 10.74 15.70 -4.42
#